data_8d4814ff5e9a41e2a187dcb7a06b0394
#
_entry.id   8d4814ff5e9a41e2a187dcb7a06b0394
#
_cell.length_a   1.000
_cell.length_b   1.000
_cell.length_c   1.000
_cell.angle_alpha   90.00
_cell.angle_beta   90.00
_cell.angle_gamma   90.00
#
_symmetry.space_group_name_H-M   'P 1'
#
loop_
_entity.id
_entity.type
_entity.pdbx_description
1 polymer ?
#
loop_
_entity_poly.entity_id
_entity_poly.type
_entity_poly.pdbx_seq_one_letter_code
_entity_poly.pdbx_strand_id
1 'polypeptide(L)'
;MVLCGFCAGFACVFGAPIAGALFGIEILAVGVILYDVLLPAFVASLTAYQVSSALGITFFYYPLHFVPAFEQGFFLRLLAGGMFFGWLAYLLIGTIQRSTALTTAIPIWRPLKGLLGGGLLVALTLVFGRDYLGLGLNLMEGCIKGDSVLPYAFLLKALFTIITLSISRSGSVITPILFIGATAGSFFGRLTGADTGTFAAIGFVSVLAGATNTPIATSILAIELFGADVAPYAAVSCVISFLMSGHRSLYASQVLTISKSRGLEPELGEEIQHINTVSRPVRFNMMTRLRSWWHGRTRL
;
A
#
# COMPACT_ATOMS: atom_id res chain seq x y z
N MET A 1 22.59 2.82 7.06
CA MET A 1 22.15 2.55 8.44
C MET A 1 20.64 2.69 8.63
N VAL A 2 20.01 3.84 8.31
CA VAL A 2 18.56 4.04 8.48
C VAL A 2 17.73 2.99 7.74
N LEU A 3 18.09 2.67 6.49
CA LEU A 3 17.44 1.63 5.69
C LEU A 3 17.49 0.25 6.33
N CYS A 4 18.66 -0.15 6.84
CA CYS A 4 18.79 -1.43 7.53
C CYS A 4 17.86 -1.52 8.75
N GLY A 5 17.74 -0.40 9.51
CA GLY A 5 16.79 -0.30 10.61
C GLY A 5 15.34 -0.43 10.17
N PHE A 6 14.99 0.18 9.03
CA PHE A 6 13.65 0.07 8.44
C PHE A 6 13.32 -1.36 7.99
N CYS A 7 14.26 -2.00 7.26
CA CYS A 7 14.13 -3.39 6.83
C CYS A 7 14.00 -4.36 8.02
N ALA A 8 14.85 -4.18 9.03
CA ALA A 8 14.82 -4.95 10.27
C ALA A 8 13.48 -4.80 11.02
N GLY A 9 13.02 -3.56 11.17
CA GLY A 9 11.73 -3.27 11.82
C GLY A 9 10.54 -3.89 11.10
N PHE A 10 10.51 -3.82 9.76
CA PHE A 10 9.46 -4.47 8.97
C PHE A 10 9.47 -5.99 9.14
N ALA A 11 10.65 -6.61 9.06
CA ALA A 11 10.81 -8.05 9.23
C ALA A 11 10.38 -8.52 10.62
N CYS A 12 10.71 -7.77 11.69
CA CYS A 12 10.31 -8.08 13.05
C CYS A 12 8.81 -8.00 13.29
N VAL A 13 8.16 -7.00 12.68
CA VAL A 13 6.72 -6.76 12.92
C VAL A 13 5.85 -7.76 12.17
N PHE A 14 6.20 -8.05 10.90
CA PHE A 14 5.38 -8.89 10.04
C PHE A 14 5.85 -10.34 9.94
N GLY A 15 7.04 -10.65 10.40
CA GLY A 15 7.61 -11.99 10.24
C GLY A 15 8.00 -12.31 8.80
N ALA A 16 8.25 -11.29 8.00
CA ALA A 16 8.50 -11.39 6.57
C ALA A 16 9.88 -10.82 6.22
N PRO A 17 10.96 -11.60 6.38
CA PRO A 17 12.32 -11.09 6.23
C PRO A 17 12.70 -10.73 4.79
N ILE A 18 12.22 -11.48 3.79
CA ILE A 18 12.53 -11.21 2.38
C ILE A 18 11.76 -9.97 1.92
N ALA A 19 10.46 -9.91 2.21
CA ALA A 19 9.63 -8.75 1.91
C ALA A 19 10.15 -7.49 2.64
N GLY A 20 10.58 -7.62 3.90
CA GLY A 20 11.14 -6.51 4.67
C GLY A 20 12.40 -5.92 4.06
N ALA A 21 13.32 -6.76 3.59
CA ALA A 21 14.52 -6.31 2.89
C ALA A 21 14.18 -5.57 1.59
N LEU A 22 13.31 -6.16 0.77
CA LEU A 22 12.89 -5.56 -0.51
C LEU A 22 12.07 -4.29 -0.32
N PHE A 23 11.20 -4.25 0.71
CA PHE A 23 10.38 -3.09 1.02
C PHE A 23 11.24 -1.86 1.36
N GLY A 24 12.30 -2.04 2.17
CA GLY A 24 13.21 -0.95 2.49
C GLY A 24 13.98 -0.43 1.29
N ILE A 25 14.30 -1.29 0.32
CA ILE A 25 15.01 -0.90 -0.91
C ILE A 25 14.05 -0.18 -1.88
N GLU A 26 12.84 -0.73 -2.06
CA GLU A 26 11.87 -0.23 -3.03
C GLU A 26 11.20 1.08 -2.59
N ILE A 27 11.08 1.30 -1.27
CA ILE A 27 10.37 2.45 -0.71
C ILE A 27 11.11 3.79 -0.90
N LEU A 28 12.42 3.78 -1.12
CA LEU A 28 13.20 5.01 -1.25
C LEU A 28 13.00 5.70 -2.57
N ALA A 29 13.04 4.94 -3.66
CA ALA A 29 13.04 5.46 -5.01
C ALA A 29 12.10 4.65 -5.89
N VAL A 30 11.10 5.33 -6.47
CA VAL A 30 10.14 4.69 -7.38
C VAL A 30 10.83 4.41 -8.71
N GLY A 31 10.90 3.12 -9.07
CA GLY A 31 11.41 2.67 -10.36
C GLY A 31 12.90 2.33 -10.40
N VAL A 32 13.63 2.41 -9.30
CA VAL A 32 15.03 1.99 -9.20
C VAL A 32 15.23 1.08 -7.99
N ILE A 33 15.90 -0.05 -8.22
CA ILE A 33 16.33 -0.94 -7.15
C ILE A 33 17.78 -0.60 -6.80
N LEU A 34 18.02 -0.24 -5.54
CA LEU A 34 19.34 0.10 -5.03
C LEU A 34 20.11 -1.17 -4.67
N TYR A 35 20.87 -1.72 -5.63
CA TYR A 35 21.62 -2.95 -5.45
C TYR A 35 22.72 -2.86 -4.39
N ASP A 36 23.29 -1.67 -4.18
CA ASP A 36 24.35 -1.42 -3.19
C ASP A 36 23.90 -1.67 -1.76
N VAL A 37 22.60 -1.51 -1.49
CA VAL A 37 22.00 -1.70 -0.15
C VAL A 37 21.36 -3.07 0.00
N LEU A 38 21.35 -3.90 -1.05
CA LEU A 38 20.65 -5.19 -1.05
C LEU A 38 21.20 -6.13 0.03
N LEU A 39 22.52 -6.37 0.05
CA LEU A 39 23.14 -7.27 1.01
C LEU A 39 22.95 -6.81 2.46
N PRO A 40 23.27 -5.54 2.85
CA PRO A 40 23.02 -5.10 4.21
C PRO A 40 21.54 -5.08 4.61
N ALA A 41 20.60 -4.85 3.68
CA ALA A 41 19.17 -4.92 3.94
C ALA A 41 18.73 -6.37 4.27
N PHE A 42 19.18 -7.35 3.49
CA PHE A 42 18.88 -8.77 3.75
C PHE A 42 19.48 -9.23 5.07
N VAL A 43 20.76 -8.91 5.35
CA VAL A 43 21.39 -9.26 6.63
C VAL A 43 20.63 -8.67 7.80
N ALA A 44 20.24 -7.40 7.72
CA ALA A 44 19.50 -6.73 8.78
C ALA A 44 18.11 -7.36 9.00
N SER A 45 17.37 -7.63 7.92
CA SER A 45 16.04 -8.25 7.98
C SER A 45 16.09 -9.68 8.55
N LEU A 46 17.01 -10.52 8.05
CA LEU A 46 17.12 -11.91 8.47
C LEU A 46 17.58 -12.01 9.94
N THR A 47 18.56 -11.22 10.34
CA THR A 47 19.03 -11.21 11.74
C THR A 47 17.93 -10.73 12.68
N ALA A 48 17.20 -9.69 12.32
CA ALA A 48 16.09 -9.17 13.11
C ALA A 48 14.96 -10.21 13.25
N TYR A 49 14.58 -10.86 12.17
CA TYR A 49 13.60 -11.96 12.18
C TYR A 49 14.04 -13.10 13.10
N GLN A 50 15.29 -13.58 12.97
CA GLN A 50 15.81 -14.67 13.79
C GLN A 50 15.85 -14.32 15.27
N VAL A 51 16.28 -13.11 15.62
CA VAL A 51 16.29 -12.65 17.02
C VAL A 51 14.86 -12.55 17.56
N SER A 52 13.92 -11.97 16.81
CA SER A 52 12.53 -11.88 17.23
C SER A 52 11.89 -13.25 17.42
N SER A 53 12.15 -14.20 16.52
CA SER A 53 11.69 -15.58 16.64
C SER A 53 12.28 -16.28 17.86
N ALA A 54 13.58 -16.09 18.13
CA ALA A 54 14.26 -16.66 19.29
C ALA A 54 13.73 -16.09 20.63
N LEU A 55 13.21 -14.86 20.62
CA LEU A 55 12.55 -14.24 21.76
C LEU A 55 11.08 -14.66 21.94
N GLY A 56 10.56 -15.54 21.07
CA GLY A 56 9.21 -16.08 21.17
C GLY A 56 8.10 -15.16 20.64
N ILE A 57 8.44 -14.20 19.76
CA ILE A 57 7.43 -13.36 19.12
C ILE A 57 6.67 -14.20 18.09
N THR A 58 5.34 -14.21 18.19
CA THR A 58 4.46 -14.84 17.21
C THR A 58 4.19 -13.85 16.09
N PHE A 59 4.43 -14.30 14.83
CA PHE A 59 4.22 -13.49 13.65
C PHE A 59 2.84 -13.69 13.04
N PHE A 60 2.43 -12.72 12.24
CA PHE A 60 1.22 -12.78 11.44
C PHE A 60 1.46 -13.72 10.26
N TYR A 61 1.02 -14.99 10.38
CA TYR A 61 1.14 -15.99 9.32
C TYR A 61 -0.18 -16.73 9.17
N TYR A 62 -0.85 -16.55 8.05
CA TYR A 62 -2.17 -17.15 7.76
C TYR A 62 -2.17 -17.74 6.36
N PRO A 63 -1.65 -18.97 6.17
CA PRO A 63 -1.69 -19.62 4.87
C PRO A 63 -3.13 -19.82 4.43
N LEU A 64 -3.44 -19.42 3.22
CA LEU A 64 -4.75 -19.64 2.63
C LEU A 64 -4.91 -21.11 2.24
N HIS A 65 -5.93 -21.75 2.78
CA HIS A 65 -6.24 -23.15 2.47
C HIS A 65 -7.00 -23.32 1.16
N PHE A 66 -7.63 -22.27 0.68
CA PHE A 66 -8.38 -22.26 -0.55
C PHE A 66 -7.97 -21.06 -1.40
N VAL A 67 -7.41 -21.34 -2.57
CA VAL A 67 -7.13 -20.34 -3.61
C VAL A 67 -7.88 -20.80 -4.84
N PRO A 68 -8.77 -19.99 -5.41
CA PRO A 68 -9.52 -20.36 -6.61
C PRO A 68 -8.60 -20.74 -7.77
N ALA A 69 -9.02 -21.71 -8.59
CA ALA A 69 -8.32 -22.01 -9.82
C ALA A 69 -8.26 -20.78 -10.74
N PHE A 70 -7.23 -20.71 -11.60
CA PHE A 70 -7.05 -19.60 -12.53
C PHE A 70 -8.05 -19.71 -13.68
N GLU A 71 -9.28 -19.25 -13.44
CA GLU A 71 -10.35 -19.18 -14.41
C GLU A 71 -10.50 -17.75 -14.98
N GLN A 72 -11.02 -17.64 -16.20
CA GLN A 72 -11.24 -16.33 -16.85
C GLN A 72 -12.09 -15.39 -15.98
N GLY A 73 -13.16 -15.90 -15.36
CA GLY A 73 -14.04 -15.14 -14.49
C GLY A 73 -13.32 -14.62 -13.23
N PHE A 74 -12.46 -15.43 -12.64
CA PHE A 74 -11.65 -15.03 -11.47
C PHE A 74 -10.61 -13.98 -11.86
N PHE A 75 -9.95 -14.16 -13.02
CA PHE A 75 -8.96 -13.19 -13.51
C PHE A 75 -9.57 -11.80 -13.77
N LEU A 76 -10.77 -11.74 -14.35
CA LEU A 76 -11.47 -10.47 -14.56
C LEU A 76 -11.82 -9.77 -13.23
N ARG A 77 -12.28 -10.54 -12.22
CA ARG A 77 -12.52 -10.02 -10.87
C ARG A 77 -11.23 -9.53 -10.22
N LEU A 78 -10.12 -10.23 -10.45
CA LEU A 78 -8.79 -9.83 -9.96
C LEU A 78 -8.34 -8.49 -10.53
N LEU A 79 -8.49 -8.28 -11.85
CA LEU A 79 -8.18 -7.00 -12.50
C LEU A 79 -9.06 -5.87 -11.95
N ALA A 80 -10.37 -6.11 -11.81
CA ALA A 80 -11.30 -5.14 -11.22
C ALA A 80 -10.95 -4.84 -9.74
N GLY A 81 -10.57 -5.87 -8.98
CA GLY A 81 -10.07 -5.73 -7.60
C GLY A 81 -8.82 -4.87 -7.51
N GLY A 82 -7.83 -5.14 -8.36
CA GLY A 82 -6.59 -4.35 -8.42
C GLY A 82 -6.85 -2.87 -8.72
N MET A 83 -7.78 -2.57 -9.65
CA MET A 83 -8.21 -1.19 -9.92
C MET A 83 -8.92 -0.56 -8.72
N PHE A 84 -9.80 -1.30 -8.06
CA PHE A 84 -10.50 -0.85 -6.85
C PHE A 84 -9.52 -0.54 -5.71
N PHE A 85 -8.56 -1.42 -5.45
CA PHE A 85 -7.54 -1.23 -4.41
C PHE A 85 -6.62 -0.06 -4.71
N GLY A 86 -6.22 0.11 -5.97
CA GLY A 86 -5.40 1.26 -6.40
C GLY A 86 -6.15 2.59 -6.28
N TRP A 87 -7.43 2.61 -6.63
CA TRP A 87 -8.29 3.77 -6.44
C TRP A 87 -8.47 4.11 -4.95
N LEU A 88 -8.67 3.08 -4.11
CA LEU A 88 -8.76 3.24 -2.66
C LEU A 88 -7.45 3.79 -2.08
N ALA A 89 -6.30 3.28 -2.50
CA ALA A 89 -4.99 3.80 -2.10
C ALA A 89 -4.82 5.28 -2.50
N TYR A 90 -5.19 5.64 -3.74
CA TYR A 90 -5.17 7.02 -4.23
C TYR A 90 -6.02 7.97 -3.38
N LEU A 91 -7.25 7.56 -3.05
CA LEU A 91 -8.14 8.35 -2.19
C LEU A 91 -7.59 8.49 -0.77
N LEU A 92 -7.08 7.39 -0.21
CA LEU A 92 -6.51 7.37 1.14
C LEU A 92 -5.32 8.34 1.27
N ILE A 93 -4.38 8.28 0.33
CA ILE A 93 -3.23 9.20 0.29
C ILE A 93 -3.71 10.64 0.21
N GLY A 94 -4.62 10.93 -0.74
CA GLY A 94 -5.13 12.29 -0.96
C GLY A 94 -5.86 12.85 0.27
N THR A 95 -6.64 12.03 0.96
CA THR A 95 -7.37 12.46 2.17
C THR A 95 -6.43 12.68 3.35
N ILE A 96 -5.44 11.81 3.56
CA ILE A 96 -4.43 11.99 4.62
C ILE A 96 -3.65 13.28 4.39
N GLN A 97 -3.15 13.51 3.17
CA GLN A 97 -2.37 14.72 2.84
C GLN A 97 -3.19 16.00 3.03
N ARG A 98 -4.45 16.03 2.53
CA ARG A 98 -5.34 17.18 2.69
C ARG A 98 -5.69 17.43 4.16
N SER A 99 -6.03 16.39 4.92
CA SER A 99 -6.37 16.52 6.34
C SER A 99 -5.18 17.01 7.16
N THR A 100 -3.97 16.53 6.87
CA THR A 100 -2.74 17.00 7.50
C THR A 100 -2.46 18.47 7.17
N ALA A 101 -2.64 18.88 5.92
CA ALA A 101 -2.50 20.28 5.50
C ALA A 101 -3.52 21.18 6.20
N LEU A 102 -4.80 20.80 6.26
CA LEU A 102 -5.84 21.53 6.95
C LEU A 102 -5.56 21.67 8.45
N THR A 103 -5.19 20.58 9.12
CA THR A 103 -4.87 20.59 10.56
C THR A 103 -3.66 21.46 10.87
N THR A 104 -2.72 21.57 9.92
CA THR A 104 -1.53 22.44 10.06
C THR A 104 -1.91 23.90 9.96
N ALA A 105 -2.81 24.25 9.03
CA ALA A 105 -3.23 25.63 8.78
C ALA A 105 -4.04 26.24 9.94
N ILE A 106 -4.68 25.43 10.78
CA ILE A 106 -5.46 25.92 11.91
C ILE A 106 -4.50 26.44 13.00
N PRO A 107 -4.59 27.73 13.40
CA PRO A 107 -3.68 28.34 14.39
C PRO A 107 -4.12 28.04 15.83
N ILE A 108 -4.20 26.77 16.19
CA ILE A 108 -4.52 26.32 17.56
C ILE A 108 -3.26 25.75 18.23
N TRP A 109 -3.15 25.94 19.53
CA TRP A 109 -2.07 25.38 20.34
C TRP A 109 -1.95 23.86 20.20
N ARG A 110 -0.74 23.35 19.90
CA ARG A 110 -0.52 21.93 19.55
C ARG A 110 -1.11 20.93 20.54
N PRO A 111 -0.92 21.08 21.88
CA PRO A 111 -1.52 20.16 22.86
C PRO A 111 -3.06 20.16 22.81
N LEU A 112 -3.69 21.31 22.56
CA LEU A 112 -5.14 21.40 22.46
C LEU A 112 -5.67 20.65 21.21
N LYS A 113 -4.93 20.68 20.08
CA LYS A 113 -5.26 19.87 18.92
C LYS A 113 -5.24 18.37 19.27
N GLY A 114 -4.22 17.93 20.03
CA GLY A 114 -4.12 16.56 20.52
C GLY A 114 -5.31 16.17 21.39
N LEU A 115 -5.70 17.04 22.32
CA LEU A 115 -6.86 16.81 23.19
C LEU A 115 -8.18 16.69 22.39
N LEU A 116 -8.41 17.62 21.46
CA LEU A 116 -9.61 17.60 20.60
C LEU A 116 -9.66 16.37 19.72
N GLY A 117 -8.53 16.00 19.11
CA GLY A 117 -8.45 14.79 18.29
C GLY A 117 -8.60 13.50 19.08
N GLY A 118 -7.99 13.42 20.25
CA GLY A 118 -8.17 12.31 21.18
C GLY A 118 -9.63 12.19 21.65
N GLY A 119 -10.26 13.32 22.01
CA GLY A 119 -11.67 13.37 22.36
C GLY A 119 -12.60 12.90 21.22
N LEU A 120 -12.29 13.33 19.98
CA LEU A 120 -13.03 12.86 18.80
C LEU A 120 -12.88 11.36 18.57
N LEU A 121 -11.66 10.81 18.73
CA LEU A 121 -11.41 9.36 18.64
C LEU A 121 -12.16 8.59 19.72
N VAL A 122 -12.20 9.09 20.96
CA VAL A 122 -12.98 8.48 22.05
C VAL A 122 -14.47 8.50 21.70
N ALA A 123 -15.01 9.62 21.24
CA ALA A 123 -16.42 9.71 20.83
C ALA A 123 -16.77 8.72 19.71
N LEU A 124 -15.92 8.62 18.67
CA LEU A 124 -16.09 7.65 17.60
C LEU A 124 -16.00 6.21 18.11
N THR A 125 -15.11 5.94 19.05
CA THR A 125 -14.97 4.61 19.66
C THR A 125 -16.19 4.20 20.46
N LEU A 126 -16.84 5.13 21.16
CA LEU A 126 -18.09 4.85 21.90
C LEU A 126 -19.24 4.52 20.96
N VAL A 127 -19.24 5.09 19.74
CA VAL A 127 -20.31 4.87 18.74
C VAL A 127 -20.06 3.59 17.92
N PHE A 128 -18.82 3.38 17.44
CA PHE A 128 -18.49 2.34 16.46
C PHE A 128 -17.73 1.13 17.06
N GLY A 129 -17.39 1.16 18.34
CA GLY A 129 -16.64 0.10 19.00
C GLY A 129 -15.13 0.31 18.97
N ARG A 130 -14.40 -0.61 19.64
CA ARG A 130 -12.95 -0.54 19.86
C ARG A 130 -12.13 -1.19 18.77
N ASP A 131 -12.73 -1.91 17.87
CA ASP A 131 -12.05 -2.72 16.83
C ASP A 131 -11.24 -1.90 15.83
N TYR A 132 -11.57 -0.62 15.70
CA TYR A 132 -10.91 0.33 14.79
C TYR A 132 -9.74 1.08 15.45
N LEU A 133 -9.56 0.93 16.77
CA LEU A 133 -8.41 1.49 17.49
C LEU A 133 -7.18 0.57 17.35
N GLY A 134 -6.00 1.16 17.48
CA GLY A 134 -4.75 0.41 17.45
C GLY A 134 -4.54 -0.38 16.15
N LEU A 135 -3.98 -1.58 16.25
CA LEU A 135 -3.60 -2.41 15.10
C LEU A 135 -4.80 -3.09 14.42
N GLY A 136 -5.81 -3.52 15.20
CA GLY A 136 -6.99 -4.20 14.68
C GLY A 136 -6.72 -5.61 14.13
N LEU A 137 -5.72 -6.31 14.69
CA LEU A 137 -5.27 -7.62 14.21
C LEU A 137 -6.40 -8.66 14.16
N ASN A 138 -7.23 -8.72 15.19
CA ASN A 138 -8.33 -9.70 15.26
C ASN A 138 -9.30 -9.57 14.07
N LEU A 139 -9.62 -8.34 13.69
CA LEU A 139 -10.55 -8.09 12.59
C LEU A 139 -9.90 -8.35 11.23
N MET A 140 -8.60 -8.05 11.08
CA MET A 140 -7.82 -8.43 9.89
C MET A 140 -7.77 -9.95 9.73
N GLU A 141 -7.48 -10.65 10.81
CA GLU A 141 -7.44 -12.12 10.85
C GLU A 141 -8.79 -12.73 10.48
N GLY A 142 -9.87 -12.22 11.05
CA GLY A 142 -11.22 -12.62 10.70
C GLY A 142 -11.54 -12.42 9.21
N CYS A 143 -11.14 -11.29 8.61
CA CYS A 143 -11.30 -11.06 7.17
C CYS A 143 -10.60 -12.12 6.31
N ILE A 144 -9.37 -12.51 6.69
CA ILE A 144 -8.57 -13.48 5.94
C ILE A 144 -9.14 -14.90 6.13
N LYS A 145 -9.71 -15.21 7.29
CA LYS A 145 -10.42 -16.47 7.55
C LYS A 145 -11.79 -16.55 6.86
N GLY A 146 -12.25 -15.45 6.27
CA GLY A 146 -13.55 -15.38 5.59
C GLY A 146 -14.71 -15.04 6.49
N ASP A 147 -14.46 -14.57 7.72
CA ASP A 147 -15.50 -14.14 8.63
C ASP A 147 -16.28 -12.93 8.07
N SER A 148 -17.55 -12.83 8.49
CA SER A 148 -18.40 -11.73 8.07
C SER A 148 -18.03 -10.44 8.79
N VAL A 149 -17.37 -9.52 8.09
CA VAL A 149 -17.01 -8.19 8.60
C VAL A 149 -17.96 -7.14 8.04
N LEU A 150 -18.15 -6.05 8.78
CA LEU A 150 -18.98 -4.93 8.37
C LEU A 150 -18.50 -4.34 7.03
N PRO A 151 -19.37 -4.12 6.04
CA PRO A 151 -18.99 -3.67 4.71
C PRO A 151 -18.25 -2.33 4.68
N TYR A 152 -18.48 -1.48 5.68
CA TYR A 152 -17.88 -0.15 5.81
C TYR A 152 -16.68 -0.10 6.77
N ALA A 153 -16.20 -1.26 7.25
CA ALA A 153 -15.07 -1.34 8.18
C ALA A 153 -13.81 -0.63 7.68
N PHE A 154 -13.50 -0.75 6.38
CA PHE A 154 -12.36 -0.08 5.75
C PHE A 154 -12.49 1.45 5.78
N LEU A 155 -13.71 2.00 5.63
CA LEU A 155 -13.96 3.44 5.71
C LEU A 155 -13.80 3.95 7.14
N LEU A 156 -14.32 3.22 8.13
CA LEU A 156 -14.15 3.57 9.54
C LEU A 156 -12.67 3.58 9.92
N LYS A 157 -11.93 2.52 9.57
CA LYS A 157 -10.48 2.48 9.84
C LYS A 157 -9.74 3.64 9.16
N ALA A 158 -10.07 3.94 7.91
CA ALA A 158 -9.51 5.08 7.20
C ALA A 158 -9.79 6.39 7.96
N LEU A 159 -11.02 6.61 8.44
CA LEU A 159 -11.40 7.79 9.22
C LEU A 159 -10.58 7.91 10.51
N PHE A 160 -10.51 6.83 11.31
CA PHE A 160 -9.69 6.80 12.54
C PHE A 160 -8.21 7.11 12.26
N THR A 161 -7.67 6.52 11.18
CA THR A 161 -6.28 6.72 10.77
C THR A 161 -6.02 8.15 10.32
N ILE A 162 -6.91 8.72 9.51
CA ILE A 162 -6.82 10.11 9.05
C ILE A 162 -6.81 11.07 10.23
N ILE A 163 -7.71 10.92 11.20
CA ILE A 163 -7.77 11.74 12.40
C ILE A 163 -6.45 11.62 13.19
N THR A 164 -6.00 10.39 13.43
CA THR A 164 -4.77 10.14 14.20
C THR A 164 -3.56 10.79 13.54
N LEU A 165 -3.32 10.54 12.25
CA LEU A 165 -2.16 11.05 11.52
C LEU A 165 -2.19 12.56 11.33
N SER A 166 -3.37 13.13 11.10
CA SER A 166 -3.51 14.59 10.88
C SER A 166 -3.22 15.39 12.15
N ILE A 167 -3.52 14.83 13.31
CA ILE A 167 -3.39 15.52 14.59
C ILE A 167 -2.05 15.25 15.25
N SER A 168 -1.69 13.98 15.42
CA SER A 168 -0.45 13.59 16.11
C SER A 168 0.79 13.74 15.23
N ARG A 169 0.65 13.69 13.91
CA ARG A 169 1.76 13.64 12.94
C ARG A 169 2.78 12.53 13.21
N SER A 170 2.47 11.66 14.13
CA SER A 170 3.28 10.52 14.54
C SER A 170 2.37 9.30 14.64
N GLY A 171 2.83 8.19 14.09
CA GLY A 171 2.09 6.95 14.12
C GLY A 171 2.53 6.02 12.99
N SER A 172 2.25 4.73 13.16
CA SER A 172 2.42 3.75 12.09
C SER A 172 1.35 3.97 11.02
N VAL A 173 1.77 3.96 9.78
CA VAL A 173 0.88 4.09 8.62
C VAL A 173 0.63 2.72 7.98
N ILE A 174 1.62 1.82 8.02
CA ILE A 174 1.61 0.55 7.33
C ILE A 174 0.48 -0.35 7.83
N THR A 175 0.40 -0.60 9.13
CA THR A 175 -0.62 -1.50 9.71
C THR A 175 -2.06 -1.03 9.45
N PRO A 176 -2.42 0.26 9.61
CA PRO A 176 -3.73 0.75 9.20
C PRO A 176 -4.05 0.51 7.72
N ILE A 177 -3.06 0.65 6.83
CA ILE A 177 -3.26 0.40 5.39
C ILE A 177 -3.55 -1.07 5.13
N LEU A 178 -2.81 -1.96 5.77
CA LEU A 178 -3.03 -3.40 5.67
C LEU A 178 -4.44 -3.79 6.15
N PHE A 179 -4.88 -3.20 7.26
CA PHE A 179 -6.25 -3.37 7.77
C PHE A 179 -7.29 -2.88 6.74
N ILE A 180 -7.11 -1.67 6.21
CA ILE A 180 -8.00 -1.10 5.19
C ILE A 180 -8.03 -2.01 3.97
N GLY A 181 -6.85 -2.52 3.55
CA GLY A 181 -6.71 -3.45 2.43
C GLY A 181 -7.46 -4.77 2.66
N ALA A 182 -7.28 -5.40 3.81
CA ALA A 182 -7.95 -6.66 4.16
C ALA A 182 -9.48 -6.51 4.19
N THR A 183 -9.98 -5.48 4.89
CA THR A 183 -11.43 -5.25 5.02
C THR A 183 -12.06 -4.80 3.70
N ALA A 184 -11.38 -4.00 2.88
CA ALA A 184 -11.83 -3.64 1.54
C ALA A 184 -11.81 -4.85 0.58
N GLY A 185 -10.81 -5.74 0.73
CA GLY A 185 -10.73 -6.99 -0.01
C GLY A 185 -11.88 -7.93 0.32
N SER A 186 -12.19 -8.13 1.61
CA SER A 186 -13.34 -8.91 2.06
C SER A 186 -14.66 -8.32 1.53
N PHE A 187 -14.82 -6.99 1.57
CA PHE A 187 -15.96 -6.30 0.97
C PHE A 187 -16.08 -6.56 -0.53
N PHE A 188 -14.98 -6.43 -1.27
CA PHE A 188 -14.95 -6.67 -2.72
C PHE A 188 -15.25 -8.13 -3.07
N GLY A 189 -14.70 -9.10 -2.32
CA GLY A 189 -14.99 -10.52 -2.48
C GLY A 189 -16.49 -10.80 -2.32
N ARG A 190 -17.10 -10.24 -1.28
CA ARG A 190 -18.56 -10.37 -1.05
C ARG A 190 -19.38 -9.74 -2.17
N LEU A 191 -19.00 -8.55 -2.64
CA LEU A 191 -19.71 -7.82 -3.71
C LEU A 191 -19.70 -8.60 -5.03
N THR A 192 -18.59 -9.28 -5.34
CA THR A 192 -18.40 -10.02 -6.60
C THR A 192 -18.77 -11.49 -6.51
N GLY A 193 -19.22 -11.97 -5.34
CA GLY A 193 -19.50 -13.39 -5.09
C GLY A 193 -18.25 -14.27 -5.19
N ALA A 194 -17.08 -13.71 -4.90
CA ALA A 194 -15.81 -14.43 -4.83
C ALA A 194 -15.45 -14.78 -3.39
N ASP A 195 -14.42 -15.65 -3.20
CA ASP A 195 -13.94 -15.99 -1.88
C ASP A 195 -13.43 -14.75 -1.12
N THR A 196 -14.05 -14.48 0.02
CA THR A 196 -13.78 -13.28 0.82
C THR A 196 -12.39 -13.29 1.45
N GLY A 197 -11.90 -14.47 1.86
CA GLY A 197 -10.58 -14.63 2.45
C GLY A 197 -9.47 -14.37 1.44
N THR A 198 -9.58 -14.95 0.25
CA THR A 198 -8.63 -14.73 -0.85
C THR A 198 -8.56 -13.24 -1.24
N PHE A 199 -9.71 -12.59 -1.44
CA PHE A 199 -9.72 -11.17 -1.77
C PHE A 199 -9.29 -10.27 -0.61
N ALA A 200 -9.51 -10.68 0.65
CA ALA A 200 -8.97 -9.99 1.82
C ALA A 200 -7.44 -10.01 1.82
N ALA A 201 -6.82 -11.16 1.57
CA ALA A 201 -5.36 -11.30 1.47
C ALA A 201 -4.78 -10.51 0.27
N ILE A 202 -5.43 -10.56 -0.91
CA ILE A 202 -5.02 -9.79 -2.08
C ILE A 202 -5.16 -8.29 -1.80
N GLY A 203 -6.26 -7.85 -1.21
CA GLY A 203 -6.50 -6.45 -0.84
C GLY A 203 -5.50 -5.92 0.18
N PHE A 204 -5.15 -6.76 1.18
CA PHE A 204 -4.14 -6.47 2.20
C PHE A 204 -2.82 -5.97 1.58
N VAL A 205 -2.26 -6.70 0.62
CA VAL A 205 -0.99 -6.34 -0.04
C VAL A 205 -1.17 -5.30 -1.14
N SER A 206 -2.29 -5.32 -1.87
CA SER A 206 -2.49 -4.45 -3.03
C SER A 206 -2.72 -2.98 -2.63
N VAL A 207 -3.45 -2.72 -1.54
CA VAL A 207 -3.60 -1.33 -1.04
C VAL A 207 -2.27 -0.81 -0.53
N LEU A 208 -1.45 -1.65 0.11
CA LEU A 208 -0.10 -1.27 0.52
C LEU A 208 0.77 -0.95 -0.70
N ALA A 209 0.77 -1.82 -1.73
CA ALA A 209 1.52 -1.61 -2.97
C ALA A 209 1.22 -0.24 -3.61
N GLY A 210 -0.07 0.10 -3.71
CA GLY A 210 -0.52 1.37 -4.27
C GLY A 210 -0.19 2.58 -3.38
N ALA A 211 -0.27 2.41 -2.06
CA ALA A 211 -0.04 3.50 -1.10
C ALA A 211 1.44 3.84 -0.90
N THR A 212 2.33 2.86 -1.01
CA THR A 212 3.76 3.00 -0.75
C THR A 212 4.63 2.93 -2.00
N ASN A 213 4.05 2.63 -3.15
CA ASN A 213 4.77 2.42 -4.41
C ASN A 213 5.78 1.25 -4.39
N THR A 214 5.44 0.17 -3.72
CA THR A 214 6.32 -1.00 -3.52
C THR A 214 5.66 -2.30 -4.01
N PRO A 215 5.35 -2.45 -5.30
CA PRO A 215 4.62 -3.61 -5.81
C PRO A 215 5.40 -4.93 -5.70
N ILE A 216 6.75 -4.91 -5.82
CA ILE A 216 7.56 -6.12 -5.74
C ILE A 216 7.61 -6.63 -4.29
N ALA A 217 7.96 -5.76 -3.35
CA ALA A 217 8.06 -6.11 -1.94
C ALA A 217 6.71 -6.61 -1.38
N THR A 218 5.61 -5.97 -1.75
CA THR A 218 4.26 -6.38 -1.30
C THR A 218 3.79 -7.68 -1.94
N SER A 219 4.20 -7.97 -3.17
CA SER A 219 3.94 -9.29 -3.79
C SER A 219 4.69 -10.42 -3.05
N ILE A 220 5.93 -10.17 -2.65
CA ILE A 220 6.70 -11.12 -1.83
C ILE A 220 6.11 -11.23 -0.42
N LEU A 221 5.63 -10.12 0.14
CA LEU A 221 4.91 -10.13 1.43
C LEU A 221 3.69 -11.06 1.40
N ALA A 222 2.96 -11.09 0.28
CA ALA A 222 1.83 -12.01 0.13
C ALA A 222 2.28 -13.48 0.20
N ILE A 223 3.43 -13.82 -0.38
CA ILE A 223 3.99 -15.18 -0.34
C ILE A 223 4.39 -15.57 1.09
N GLU A 224 5.08 -14.67 1.78
CA GLU A 224 5.58 -14.93 3.13
C GLU A 224 4.44 -15.03 4.17
N LEU A 225 3.33 -14.29 3.97
CA LEU A 225 2.21 -14.29 4.92
C LEU A 225 1.12 -15.32 4.59
N PHE A 226 0.79 -15.49 3.32
CA PHE A 226 -0.40 -16.24 2.88
C PHE A 226 -0.08 -17.51 2.08
N GLY A 227 1.20 -17.74 1.75
CA GLY A 227 1.64 -18.89 0.99
C GLY A 227 1.84 -18.62 -0.50
N ALA A 228 2.50 -19.58 -1.18
CA ALA A 228 2.89 -19.43 -2.58
C ALA A 228 1.72 -19.42 -3.57
N ASP A 229 0.62 -20.07 -3.23
CA ASP A 229 -0.53 -20.20 -4.14
C ASP A 229 -1.22 -18.87 -4.44
N VAL A 230 -1.11 -17.91 -3.54
CA VAL A 230 -1.66 -16.55 -3.71
C VAL A 230 -0.77 -15.64 -4.56
N ALA A 231 0.50 -16.04 -4.76
CA ALA A 231 1.53 -15.20 -5.38
C ALA A 231 1.15 -14.60 -6.74
N PRO A 232 0.68 -15.38 -7.75
CA PRO A 232 0.38 -14.83 -9.08
C PRO A 232 -0.76 -13.81 -9.03
N TYR A 233 -1.74 -14.03 -8.16
CA TYR A 233 -2.88 -13.14 -8.00
C TYR A 233 -2.50 -11.85 -7.28
N ALA A 234 -1.74 -11.98 -6.20
CA ALA A 234 -1.23 -10.83 -5.46
C ALA A 234 -0.33 -9.95 -6.33
N ALA A 235 0.60 -10.56 -7.10
CA ALA A 235 1.50 -9.83 -7.97
C ALA A 235 0.75 -8.99 -9.01
N VAL A 236 -0.22 -9.59 -9.71
CA VAL A 236 -1.04 -8.88 -10.72
C VAL A 236 -1.81 -7.73 -10.06
N SER A 237 -2.48 -7.98 -8.95
CA SER A 237 -3.27 -6.97 -8.26
C SER A 237 -2.40 -5.83 -7.68
N CYS A 238 -1.23 -6.15 -7.11
CA CYS A 238 -0.27 -5.16 -6.59
C CYS A 238 0.24 -4.24 -7.70
N VAL A 239 0.61 -4.80 -8.88
CA VAL A 239 1.07 -4.01 -10.02
C VAL A 239 -0.04 -3.09 -10.54
N ILE A 240 -1.28 -3.58 -10.65
CA ILE A 240 -2.40 -2.75 -11.08
C ILE A 240 -2.67 -1.64 -10.08
N SER A 241 -2.69 -1.95 -8.78
CA SER A 241 -2.87 -0.97 -7.71
C SER A 241 -1.79 0.11 -7.73
N PHE A 242 -0.53 -0.29 -7.91
CA PHE A 242 0.61 0.61 -8.07
C PHE A 242 0.45 1.57 -9.26
N LEU A 243 -0.01 1.08 -10.42
CA LEU A 243 -0.24 1.91 -11.60
C LEU A 243 -1.40 2.89 -11.38
N MET A 244 -2.50 2.42 -10.77
CA MET A 244 -3.71 3.22 -10.51
C MET A 244 -3.51 4.29 -9.46
N SER A 245 -2.61 4.11 -8.48
CA SER A 245 -2.32 5.10 -7.43
C SER A 245 -1.62 6.38 -7.97
N GLY A 246 -1.16 6.37 -9.21
CA GLY A 246 -0.47 7.51 -9.85
C GLY A 246 0.87 7.83 -9.19
N HIS A 247 1.32 9.09 -9.29
CA HIS A 247 2.60 9.55 -8.74
C HIS A 247 2.53 9.95 -7.25
N ARG A 248 1.46 9.57 -6.55
CA ARG A 248 1.28 9.88 -5.12
C ARG A 248 1.91 8.79 -4.26
N SER A 249 2.39 9.20 -3.08
CA SER A 249 2.89 8.30 -2.05
C SER A 249 2.46 8.78 -0.68
N LEU A 250 2.34 7.85 0.25
CA LEU A 250 2.24 8.16 1.68
C LEU A 250 3.55 8.69 2.26
N TYR A 251 4.66 8.30 1.67
CA TYR A 251 5.99 8.78 2.03
C TYR A 251 6.36 9.98 1.16
N ALA A 252 6.21 11.16 1.72
CA ALA A 252 6.45 12.43 1.04
C ALA A 252 7.91 12.59 0.54
N SER A 253 8.86 11.98 1.24
CA SER A 253 10.30 11.97 0.94
C SER A 253 10.73 10.92 -0.10
N GLN A 254 9.79 10.14 -0.66
CA GLN A 254 10.09 9.18 -1.71
C GLN A 254 10.49 9.92 -3.00
N VAL A 255 11.60 9.51 -3.61
CA VAL A 255 12.10 10.13 -4.85
C VAL A 255 11.49 9.43 -6.06
N LEU A 256 10.96 10.20 -6.99
CA LEU A 256 10.44 9.69 -8.25
C LEU A 256 11.55 9.69 -9.32
N THR A 257 12.06 8.51 -9.66
CA THR A 257 13.13 8.35 -10.66
C THR A 257 12.62 7.96 -12.04
N ILE A 258 11.43 7.36 -12.11
CA ILE A 258 10.79 6.95 -13.37
C ILE A 258 9.32 7.37 -13.34
N SER A 259 8.84 7.94 -14.45
CA SER A 259 7.41 8.20 -14.62
C SER A 259 6.62 6.92 -14.77
N LYS A 260 5.58 6.71 -13.96
CA LYS A 260 4.66 5.57 -14.07
C LYS A 260 3.80 5.62 -15.34
N SER A 261 3.60 6.80 -15.92
CA SER A 261 2.79 7.01 -17.11
C SER A 261 3.48 7.94 -18.07
N ARG A 262 3.54 7.57 -19.35
CA ARG A 262 4.10 8.41 -20.43
C ARG A 262 3.30 9.70 -20.68
N GLY A 263 2.11 9.81 -20.14
CA GLY A 263 1.24 10.98 -20.31
C GLY A 263 1.40 12.07 -19.24
N LEU A 264 2.15 11.80 -18.19
CA LEU A 264 2.46 12.72 -17.12
C LEU A 264 3.97 12.85 -17.09
N GLU A 265 4.50 14.03 -17.42
CA GLU A 265 5.93 14.34 -17.28
C GLU A 265 6.15 14.98 -15.90
N PRO A 266 6.40 14.19 -14.83
CA PRO A 266 6.83 14.76 -13.57
C PRO A 266 8.30 15.17 -13.67
N GLU A 267 8.71 16.12 -12.87
CA GLU A 267 10.12 16.41 -12.66
C GLU A 267 10.77 15.19 -12.00
N LEU A 268 11.62 14.50 -12.77
CA LEU A 268 12.30 13.28 -12.31
C LEU A 268 13.47 13.66 -11.40
N GLY A 269 13.68 12.89 -10.34
CA GLY A 269 14.76 13.11 -9.37
C GLY A 269 14.38 14.00 -8.20
N GLU A 270 13.12 14.47 -8.12
CA GLU A 270 12.61 15.24 -6.98
C GLU A 270 11.79 14.37 -6.03
N GLU A 271 11.67 14.83 -4.78
CA GLU A 271 10.78 14.23 -3.81
C GLU A 271 9.32 14.41 -4.23
N ILE A 272 8.49 13.37 -4.02
CA ILE A 272 7.07 13.37 -4.46
C ILE A 272 6.30 14.57 -3.91
N GLN A 273 6.65 15.08 -2.73
CA GLN A 273 5.99 16.26 -2.15
C GLN A 273 6.23 17.57 -2.95
N HIS A 274 7.31 17.66 -3.70
CA HIS A 274 7.68 18.84 -4.50
C HIS A 274 7.23 18.74 -5.96
N ILE A 275 6.77 17.57 -6.39
CA ILE A 275 6.32 17.37 -7.76
C ILE A 275 5.02 18.13 -8.01
N ASN A 276 5.13 19.26 -8.69
CA ASN A 276 4.00 19.92 -9.31
C ASN A 276 3.56 19.09 -10.52
N THR A 277 2.51 18.29 -10.37
CA THR A 277 1.88 17.60 -11.50
C THR A 277 1.25 18.61 -12.45
N VAL A 278 2.05 19.16 -13.33
CA VAL A 278 1.55 19.87 -14.49
C VAL A 278 1.05 18.81 -15.45
N SER A 279 -0.24 18.57 -15.45
CA SER A 279 -0.88 17.75 -16.47
C SER A 279 -0.77 18.49 -17.81
N ARG A 280 0.32 18.28 -18.52
CA ARG A 280 0.38 18.65 -19.94
C ARG A 280 -0.49 17.65 -20.69
N PRO A 281 -1.56 18.08 -21.38
CA PRO A 281 -2.34 17.16 -22.18
C PRO A 281 -1.41 16.51 -23.21
N VAL A 282 -1.37 15.18 -23.22
CA VAL A 282 -0.66 14.47 -24.28
C VAL A 282 -1.29 14.87 -25.60
N ARG A 283 -0.64 15.74 -26.35
CA ARG A 283 -0.95 15.90 -27.77
C ARG A 283 -0.54 14.60 -28.43
N PHE A 284 -1.52 13.73 -28.61
CA PHE A 284 -1.40 12.49 -29.39
C PHE A 284 -1.23 12.94 -30.86
N ASN A 285 -0.03 13.32 -31.21
CA ASN A 285 0.30 13.68 -32.58
C ASN A 285 0.59 12.39 -33.36
N MET A 286 -0.49 11.66 -33.67
CA MET A 286 -0.43 10.44 -34.47
C MET A 286 0.25 10.70 -35.85
N MET A 287 0.18 11.92 -36.37
CA MET A 287 0.80 12.32 -37.64
C MET A 287 2.34 12.38 -37.60
N THR A 288 2.95 12.72 -36.47
CA THR A 288 4.41 12.77 -36.39
C THR A 288 5.05 11.38 -36.35
N ARG A 289 4.37 10.38 -35.74
CA ARG A 289 4.86 8.99 -35.76
C ARG A 289 4.67 8.30 -37.11
N LEU A 290 3.62 8.60 -37.84
CA LEU A 290 3.45 8.08 -39.19
C LEU A 290 4.49 8.68 -40.16
N ARG A 291 4.86 9.95 -39.99
CA ARG A 291 5.91 10.58 -40.80
C ARG A 291 7.30 10.01 -40.53
N SER A 292 7.65 9.76 -39.28
CA SER A 292 8.97 9.16 -38.94
C SER A 292 9.07 7.70 -39.40
N TRP A 293 7.95 6.96 -39.42
CA TRP A 293 7.92 5.58 -39.91
C TRP A 293 8.05 5.53 -41.45
N TRP A 294 7.52 6.53 -42.14
CA TRP A 294 7.58 6.62 -43.61
C TRP A 294 8.98 7.07 -44.09
N HIS A 295 9.64 7.97 -43.35
CA HIS A 295 10.99 8.49 -43.73
C HIS A 295 12.13 7.53 -43.31
N GLY A 296 11.88 6.59 -42.39
CA GLY A 296 12.84 5.55 -42.02
C GLY A 296 12.97 4.41 -43.04
N ARG A 297 12.06 4.31 -44.01
CA ARG A 297 12.07 3.25 -45.05
C ARG A 297 12.72 3.65 -46.39
N THR A 298 13.20 4.87 -46.52
CA THR A 298 13.83 5.36 -47.76
C THR A 298 15.33 5.49 -47.68
N ARG A 299 15.96 4.86 -46.67
CA ARG A 299 17.42 4.72 -46.59
C ARG A 299 17.79 3.27 -46.30
N LEU A 300 17.67 2.42 -47.30
CA LEU A 300 18.39 1.17 -47.52
C LEU A 300 18.67 1.08 -48.98
#